data_89e64e703abe10dcf02b52fe049808c5
#
_entry.id   89e64e703abe10dcf02b52fe049808c5
#
_cell.length_a   1.000
_cell.length_b   1.000
_cell.length_c   1.000
_cell.angle_alpha   90.00
_cell.angle_beta   90.00
_cell.angle_gamma   90.00
#
_symmetry.space_group_name_H-M   'P 1'
#
loop_
_entity.id
_entity.type
_entity.pdbx_description
1 polymer ?
#
loop_
_entity_poly.entity_id
_entity_poly.type
_entity_poly.pdbx_seq_one_letter_code
_entity_poly.pdbx_strand_id
1 'polypeptide(L)'
;MKTVRVLLAMLTLAGLYAPLSAQEKSNADLKPAGTTLKVQVTIAEMEGEKKVVSLPYTYFLRAGDGGSGSPWTKLRTGSRLPVYTGKDSGMQYLDVGTNIDSRALSANDGRFDVTLNLERSWVEGDVLVPMERASAQTGEAHAGPFREPIIRQFKTELTLAMRDGQTTQSTLATDPLSGKVLSITVTINVAK
;
A
#
# COMPACT_ATOMS: atom_id res chain seq x y z
N MET A 1 -83.16 11.73 58.28
CA MET A 1 -83.79 11.27 57.05
C MET A 1 -82.86 11.67 55.87
N LYS A 2 -82.54 10.77 54.94
CA LYS A 2 -81.71 10.80 53.76
C LYS A 2 -80.23 10.42 53.99
N THR A 3 -80.02 9.14 53.79
CA THR A 3 -78.73 8.46 53.68
C THR A 3 -78.10 8.85 52.34
N VAL A 4 -76.86 9.37 52.36
CA VAL A 4 -76.01 9.53 51.18
C VAL A 4 -75.00 8.39 51.18
N ARG A 5 -75.12 7.52 50.19
CA ARG A 5 -74.13 6.45 49.91
C ARG A 5 -72.97 7.06 49.14
N VAL A 6 -71.77 7.04 49.73
CA VAL A 6 -70.47 7.33 49.06
C VAL A 6 -70.00 6.08 48.43
N LEU A 7 -69.91 6.05 47.10
CA LEU A 7 -69.37 4.98 46.28
C LEU A 7 -67.88 5.25 46.13
N LEU A 8 -67.03 4.42 46.72
CA LEU A 8 -65.60 4.46 46.61
C LEU A 8 -65.19 3.72 45.33
N ALA A 9 -64.79 4.46 44.31
CA ALA A 9 -64.27 3.89 43.09
C ALA A 9 -62.77 3.57 43.31
N MET A 10 -62.43 2.27 43.39
CA MET A 10 -61.06 1.79 43.31
C MET A 10 -60.59 1.82 41.88
N LEU A 11 -59.66 2.70 41.57
CA LEU A 11 -58.97 2.79 40.30
C LEU A 11 -57.73 1.84 40.37
N THR A 12 -57.85 0.64 39.79
CA THR A 12 -56.73 -0.29 39.63
C THR A 12 -55.84 0.18 38.48
N LEU A 13 -54.65 0.66 38.83
CA LEU A 13 -53.61 1.05 37.88
C LEU A 13 -52.86 -0.24 37.43
N ALA A 14 -53.31 -0.81 36.31
CA ALA A 14 -52.63 -1.95 35.70
C ALA A 14 -51.35 -1.41 34.99
N GLY A 15 -50.18 -1.57 35.64
CA GLY A 15 -48.90 -1.27 35.05
C GLY A 15 -48.62 -2.17 33.85
N LEU A 16 -48.56 -1.62 32.66
CA LEU A 16 -48.02 -2.30 31.48
C LEU A 16 -46.52 -2.55 31.68
N TYR A 17 -46.12 -3.71 32.08
CA TYR A 17 -44.76 -4.19 31.93
C TYR A 17 -44.59 -4.60 30.47
N ALA A 18 -44.05 -3.69 29.63
CA ALA A 18 -43.51 -4.07 28.33
C ALA A 18 -42.20 -4.86 28.58
N PRO A 19 -42.04 -6.10 28.09
CA PRO A 19 -40.75 -6.76 28.10
C PRO A 19 -39.83 -5.93 27.19
N LEU A 20 -38.76 -5.38 27.77
CA LEU A 20 -37.63 -4.86 27.01
C LEU A 20 -36.99 -6.05 26.29
N SER A 21 -37.45 -6.34 25.07
CA SER A 21 -36.74 -7.27 24.21
C SER A 21 -35.37 -6.67 23.97
N ALA A 22 -34.39 -7.11 24.75
CA ALA A 22 -32.99 -6.91 24.42
C ALA A 22 -32.81 -7.46 23.00
N GLN A 23 -32.67 -6.55 22.05
CA GLN A 23 -32.35 -6.87 20.69
C GLN A 23 -30.94 -7.45 20.74
N GLU A 24 -30.91 -8.78 20.87
CA GLU A 24 -29.71 -9.57 20.69
C GLU A 24 -29.21 -9.23 19.29
N LYS A 25 -28.17 -8.39 19.25
CA LYS A 25 -27.47 -8.07 18.01
C LYS A 25 -27.04 -9.39 17.44
N SER A 26 -27.79 -9.89 16.47
CA SER A 26 -27.45 -11.07 15.70
C SER A 26 -26.01 -10.91 15.23
N ASN A 27 -25.11 -11.71 15.79
CA ASN A 27 -23.76 -11.93 15.27
C ASN A 27 -23.79 -12.77 13.97
N ALA A 28 -24.96 -12.87 13.33
CA ALA A 28 -25.13 -13.45 12.03
C ALA A 28 -24.61 -12.45 11.01
N ASP A 29 -23.47 -12.73 10.49
CA ASP A 29 -22.75 -12.22 9.31
C ASP A 29 -21.35 -11.64 9.59
N LEU A 30 -20.65 -12.16 10.57
CA LEU A 30 -19.20 -12.15 10.46
C LEU A 30 -18.86 -13.16 9.36
N LYS A 31 -18.91 -12.68 8.10
CA LYS A 31 -18.34 -13.40 6.96
C LYS A 31 -16.98 -13.94 7.38
N PRO A 32 -16.68 -15.25 7.19
CA PRO A 32 -15.45 -15.82 7.70
C PRO A 32 -14.26 -14.95 7.27
N ALA A 33 -13.44 -14.62 8.25
CA ALA A 33 -12.28 -13.78 8.02
C ALA A 33 -11.42 -14.47 6.95
N GLY A 34 -11.27 -13.83 5.79
CA GLY A 34 -10.44 -14.36 4.71
C GLY A 34 -9.04 -14.72 5.24
N THR A 35 -8.40 -15.68 4.60
CA THR A 35 -7.06 -16.15 5.00
C THR A 35 -6.05 -14.99 5.00
N THR A 36 -5.34 -14.84 6.11
CA THR A 36 -4.25 -13.86 6.18
C THR A 36 -2.97 -14.48 5.64
N LEU A 37 -2.32 -13.79 4.72
CA LEU A 37 -1.06 -14.19 4.11
C LEU A 37 0.06 -13.25 4.59
N LYS A 38 1.17 -13.82 5.04
CA LYS A 38 2.45 -13.13 5.17
C LYS A 38 3.14 -13.16 3.81
N VAL A 39 3.36 -12.00 3.24
CA VAL A 39 4.04 -11.86 1.93
C VAL A 39 5.41 -11.26 2.14
N GLN A 40 6.40 -11.87 1.54
CA GLN A 40 7.77 -11.39 1.48
C GLN A 40 8.11 -11.12 0.01
N VAL A 41 8.48 -9.89 -0.28
CA VAL A 41 8.90 -9.45 -1.61
C VAL A 41 10.33 -8.97 -1.51
N THR A 42 11.22 -9.52 -2.34
CA THR A 42 12.58 -9.03 -2.46
C THR A 42 12.83 -8.55 -3.88
N ILE A 43 13.15 -7.27 -4.02
CA ILE A 43 13.58 -6.68 -5.28
C ILE A 43 15.11 -6.74 -5.33
N ALA A 44 15.68 -7.29 -6.39
CA ALA A 44 17.13 -7.39 -6.55
C ALA A 44 17.57 -6.84 -7.91
N GLU A 45 18.70 -6.13 -7.91
CA GLU A 45 19.42 -5.75 -9.12
C GLU A 45 20.67 -6.64 -9.25
N MET A 46 20.85 -7.19 -10.44
CA MET A 46 21.97 -8.04 -10.79
C MET A 46 22.82 -7.36 -11.85
N GLU A 47 24.12 -7.38 -11.67
CA GLU A 47 25.12 -6.99 -12.65
C GLU A 47 25.90 -8.24 -13.05
N GLY A 48 25.53 -8.83 -14.19
CA GLY A 48 25.93 -10.19 -14.52
C GLY A 48 25.40 -11.18 -13.45
N GLU A 49 26.29 -11.93 -12.82
CA GLU A 49 25.96 -12.87 -11.74
C GLU A 49 25.95 -12.23 -10.34
N LYS A 50 26.43 -10.99 -10.22
CA LYS A 50 26.56 -10.31 -8.93
C LYS A 50 25.28 -9.56 -8.57
N LYS A 51 24.73 -9.86 -7.38
CA LYS A 51 23.66 -9.07 -6.80
C LYS A 51 24.24 -7.77 -6.22
N VAL A 52 23.85 -6.62 -6.80
CA VAL A 52 24.34 -5.29 -6.40
C VAL A 52 23.34 -4.55 -5.49
N VAL A 53 22.05 -4.88 -5.60
CA VAL A 53 21.01 -4.33 -4.71
C VAL A 53 20.10 -5.46 -4.25
N SER A 54 19.64 -5.39 -3.00
CA SER A 54 18.63 -6.29 -2.44
C SER A 54 17.75 -5.55 -1.47
N LEU A 55 16.46 -5.43 -1.78
CA LEU A 55 15.47 -4.69 -1.03
C LEU A 55 14.37 -5.63 -0.58
N PRO A 56 14.43 -6.17 0.64
CA PRO A 56 13.39 -7.03 1.19
C PRO A 56 12.25 -6.22 1.80
N TYR A 57 11.02 -6.64 1.54
CA TYR A 57 9.79 -6.11 2.12
C TYR A 57 8.98 -7.26 2.69
N THR A 58 8.40 -7.06 3.87
CA THR A 58 7.50 -8.03 4.50
C THR A 58 6.25 -7.32 4.96
N TYR A 59 5.10 -7.85 4.59
CA TYR A 59 3.79 -7.32 4.97
C TYR A 59 2.74 -8.42 4.98
N PHE A 60 1.55 -8.09 5.44
CA PHE A 60 0.42 -9.00 5.50
C PHE A 60 -0.69 -8.53 4.58
N LEU A 61 -1.32 -9.47 3.89
CA LEU A 61 -2.55 -9.24 3.15
C LEU A 61 -3.63 -10.26 3.53
N ARG A 62 -4.86 -9.85 3.28
CA ARG A 62 -6.02 -10.71 3.44
C ARG A 62 -6.44 -11.23 2.08
N ALA A 63 -6.42 -12.54 1.89
CA ALA A 63 -6.95 -13.16 0.70
C ALA A 63 -8.48 -13.10 0.71
N GLY A 64 -9.07 -12.57 -0.35
CA GLY A 64 -10.52 -12.62 -0.57
C GLY A 64 -10.97 -13.99 -1.05
N ASP A 65 -12.26 -14.27 -0.87
CA ASP A 65 -12.91 -15.54 -1.28
C ASP A 65 -13.52 -15.49 -2.69
N GLY A 66 -13.14 -14.50 -3.49
CA GLY A 66 -13.63 -14.31 -4.86
C GLY A 66 -15.02 -13.66 -4.97
N GLY A 67 -15.86 -13.74 -3.95
CA GLY A 67 -17.23 -13.21 -4.00
C GLY A 67 -17.39 -11.75 -3.56
N SER A 68 -16.47 -11.22 -2.75
CA SER A 68 -16.57 -9.87 -2.16
C SER A 68 -15.43 -8.94 -2.54
N GLY A 69 -14.57 -9.36 -3.45
CA GLY A 69 -13.34 -8.67 -3.76
C GLY A 69 -12.29 -8.83 -2.65
N SER A 70 -11.04 -8.65 -2.98
CA SER A 70 -9.93 -8.63 -2.03
C SER A 70 -9.51 -7.19 -1.79
N PRO A 71 -9.32 -6.76 -0.52
CA PRO A 71 -8.82 -5.43 -0.25
C PRO A 71 -7.38 -5.29 -0.76
N TRP A 72 -7.06 -4.11 -1.29
CA TRP A 72 -5.69 -3.77 -1.63
C TRP A 72 -4.91 -3.41 -0.36
N THR A 73 -3.77 -4.05 -0.18
CA THR A 73 -2.76 -3.65 0.79
C THR A 73 -1.73 -2.78 0.09
N LYS A 74 -1.43 -1.63 0.68
CA LYS A 74 -0.54 -0.62 0.10
C LYS A 74 0.67 -0.43 1.00
N LEU A 75 1.86 -0.64 0.46
CA LEU A 75 3.13 -0.35 1.12
C LEU A 75 3.80 0.81 0.38
N ARG A 76 4.23 1.81 1.13
CA ARG A 76 4.90 3.01 0.62
C ARG A 76 6.16 3.24 1.44
N THR A 77 7.31 3.23 0.78
CA THR A 77 8.59 3.56 1.39
C THR A 77 9.36 4.48 0.47
N GLY A 78 9.95 5.52 1.00
CA GLY A 78 10.69 6.46 0.15
C GLY A 78 11.20 7.66 0.91
N SER A 79 11.89 8.51 0.18
CA SER A 79 12.43 9.79 0.63
C SER A 79 12.03 10.88 -0.35
N ARG A 80 11.96 12.11 0.14
CA ARG A 80 11.77 13.28 -0.68
C ARG A 80 13.12 13.88 -1.07
N LEU A 81 13.34 14.03 -2.36
CA LEU A 81 14.53 14.62 -2.92
C LEU A 81 14.24 16.03 -3.38
N PRO A 82 14.94 17.07 -2.87
CA PRO A 82 14.81 18.42 -3.38
C PRO A 82 15.52 18.52 -4.74
N VAL A 83 14.82 19.05 -5.74
CA VAL A 83 15.37 19.38 -7.06
C VAL A 83 15.15 20.85 -7.37
N TYR A 84 16.12 21.47 -7.98
CA TYR A 84 16.05 22.89 -8.36
C TYR A 84 15.43 23.03 -9.76
N THR A 85 14.39 23.84 -9.89
CA THR A 85 13.65 23.98 -11.17
C THR A 85 14.04 25.19 -12.00
N GLY A 86 15.10 25.91 -11.64
CA GLY A 86 15.74 26.94 -12.47
C GLY A 86 15.15 28.33 -12.32
N LYS A 87 14.01 28.65 -12.84
CA LYS A 87 13.70 30.07 -13.14
C LYS A 87 13.20 30.97 -12.01
N ASP A 88 12.70 30.50 -10.92
CA ASP A 88 12.11 31.36 -9.87
C ASP A 88 12.46 30.92 -8.45
N SER A 89 13.68 30.47 -8.24
CA SER A 89 14.16 29.99 -6.93
C SER A 89 13.28 28.85 -6.35
N GLY A 90 12.49 28.20 -7.18
CA GLY A 90 11.57 27.14 -6.79
C GLY A 90 12.31 25.84 -6.57
N MET A 91 12.32 25.35 -5.32
CA MET A 91 12.64 23.98 -5.03
C MET A 91 11.38 23.12 -5.20
N GLN A 92 11.46 22.09 -6.02
CA GLN A 92 10.46 21.02 -6.05
C GLN A 92 10.98 19.81 -5.28
N TYR A 93 10.05 19.04 -4.73
CA TYR A 93 10.38 17.80 -4.05
C TYR A 93 9.84 16.64 -4.87
N LEU A 94 10.73 15.71 -5.24
CA LEU A 94 10.37 14.48 -5.91
C LEU A 94 10.42 13.33 -4.92
N ASP A 95 9.38 12.51 -4.94
CA ASP A 95 9.33 11.30 -4.11
C ASP A 95 10.08 10.18 -4.85
N VAL A 96 11.11 9.62 -4.20
CA VAL A 96 11.84 8.44 -4.67
C VAL A 96 11.69 7.31 -3.66
N GLY A 97 11.52 6.09 -4.15
CA GLY A 97 11.31 4.94 -3.27
C GLY A 97 10.59 3.79 -3.93
N THR A 98 9.92 2.97 -3.13
CA THR A 98 9.20 1.79 -3.57
C THR A 98 7.75 1.84 -3.11
N ASN A 99 6.84 1.65 -4.05
CA ASN A 99 5.41 1.50 -3.84
C ASN A 99 5.01 0.08 -4.23
N ILE A 100 4.37 -0.65 -3.34
CA ILE A 100 3.84 -1.99 -3.60
C ILE A 100 2.36 -1.97 -3.24
N ASP A 101 1.50 -2.16 -4.24
CA ASP A 101 0.08 -2.42 -4.04
C ASP A 101 -0.17 -3.89 -4.32
N SER A 102 -0.80 -4.58 -3.40
CA SER A 102 -1.01 -6.01 -3.52
C SER A 102 -2.38 -6.44 -3.01
N ARG A 103 -2.90 -7.49 -3.64
CA ARG A 103 -4.11 -8.19 -3.22
C ARG A 103 -3.95 -9.69 -3.48
N ALA A 104 -4.72 -10.50 -2.79
CA ALA A 104 -4.77 -11.92 -3.03
C ALA A 104 -6.22 -12.43 -3.09
N LEU A 105 -6.48 -13.38 -3.95
CA LEU A 105 -7.72 -14.13 -4.03
C LEU A 105 -7.43 -15.60 -3.72
N SER A 106 -8.26 -16.22 -2.90
CA SER A 106 -8.20 -17.67 -2.66
C SER A 106 -8.83 -18.40 -3.83
N ALA A 107 -8.12 -19.33 -4.44
CA ALA A 107 -8.64 -20.26 -5.43
C ALA A 107 -9.12 -21.55 -4.74
N ASN A 108 -10.06 -22.29 -5.39
CA ASN A 108 -10.71 -23.47 -4.81
C ASN A 108 -9.78 -24.67 -4.59
N ASP A 109 -8.56 -24.63 -5.15
CA ASP A 109 -7.57 -25.71 -5.09
C ASP A 109 -6.43 -25.47 -4.08
N GLY A 110 -6.63 -24.53 -3.15
CA GLY A 110 -5.65 -24.17 -2.12
C GLY A 110 -4.51 -23.30 -2.65
N ARG A 111 -4.69 -22.69 -3.82
CA ARG A 111 -3.81 -21.65 -4.34
C ARG A 111 -4.34 -20.27 -3.99
N PHE A 112 -3.45 -19.30 -4.11
CA PHE A 112 -3.73 -17.88 -3.97
C PHE A 112 -3.26 -17.17 -5.24
N ASP A 113 -4.16 -16.44 -5.87
CA ASP A 113 -3.81 -15.54 -6.98
C ASP A 113 -3.40 -14.21 -6.37
N VAL A 114 -2.09 -13.96 -6.34
CA VAL A 114 -1.49 -12.77 -5.76
C VAL A 114 -1.18 -11.77 -6.86
N THR A 115 -1.87 -10.63 -6.85
CA THR A 115 -1.60 -9.51 -7.76
C THR A 115 -0.72 -8.49 -7.04
N LEU A 116 0.36 -8.09 -7.70
CA LEU A 116 1.35 -7.12 -7.23
C LEU A 116 1.51 -6.02 -8.28
N ASN A 117 1.25 -4.78 -7.88
CA ASN A 117 1.62 -3.58 -8.65
C ASN A 117 2.83 -2.96 -7.96
N LEU A 118 3.96 -2.97 -8.63
CA LEU A 118 5.23 -2.48 -8.13
C LEU A 118 5.66 -1.24 -8.91
N GLU A 119 5.95 -0.19 -8.17
CA GLU A 119 6.59 1.01 -8.69
C GLU A 119 7.82 1.31 -7.83
N ARG A 120 8.96 1.51 -8.48
CA ARG A 120 10.21 1.89 -7.82
C ARG A 120 10.85 3.04 -8.55
N SER A 121 11.30 4.03 -7.79
CA SER A 121 12.12 5.14 -8.28
C SER A 121 13.35 5.32 -7.40
N TRP A 122 14.48 5.69 -8.01
CA TRP A 122 15.74 5.87 -7.31
C TRP A 122 16.62 6.89 -8.02
N VAL A 123 17.62 7.41 -7.33
CA VAL A 123 18.65 8.26 -7.90
C VAL A 123 19.75 7.39 -8.49
N GLU A 124 19.99 7.49 -9.77
CA GLU A 124 21.08 6.77 -10.46
C GLU A 124 22.42 7.53 -10.42
N GLY A 125 22.37 8.84 -10.30
CA GLY A 125 23.52 9.71 -10.30
C GLY A 125 23.08 11.15 -10.42
N ASP A 126 23.97 12.01 -10.80
CA ASP A 126 23.70 13.42 -11.04
C ASP A 126 24.36 13.93 -12.34
N VAL A 127 23.82 15.02 -12.86
CA VAL A 127 24.35 15.74 -14.01
C VAL A 127 24.64 17.18 -13.64
N LEU A 128 25.76 17.73 -14.11
CA LEU A 128 26.09 19.16 -13.98
C LEU A 128 25.24 19.95 -14.97
N VAL A 129 24.39 20.82 -14.45
CA VAL A 129 23.60 21.76 -15.25
C VAL A 129 24.29 23.12 -15.21
N PRO A 130 24.80 23.63 -16.37
CA PRO A 130 25.34 24.98 -16.42
C PRO A 130 24.20 25.98 -16.21
N MET A 131 24.34 26.88 -15.23
CA MET A 131 23.46 28.03 -15.16
C MET A 131 23.90 29.03 -16.22
N GLU A 132 22.99 29.40 -17.12
CA GLU A 132 23.20 30.60 -17.95
C GLU A 132 23.36 31.80 -17.00
N ARG A 133 24.49 32.46 -17.10
CA ARG A 133 24.72 33.72 -16.37
C ARG A 133 23.61 34.68 -16.75
N ALA A 134 22.71 34.97 -15.84
CA ALA A 134 21.89 36.16 -15.93
C ALA A 134 22.85 37.34 -16.07
N SER A 135 22.65 38.13 -17.13
CA SER A 135 23.47 39.25 -17.58
C SER A 135 24.03 40.07 -16.41
N ALA A 136 25.28 40.46 -16.57
CA ALA A 136 26.16 41.18 -15.64
C ALA A 136 25.67 42.58 -15.18
N GLN A 137 24.39 42.75 -14.93
CA GLN A 137 23.82 44.06 -14.57
C GLN A 137 23.44 44.24 -13.09
N THR A 138 23.48 43.24 -12.30
CA THR A 138 23.14 43.33 -10.86
C THR A 138 24.15 42.63 -9.99
N GLY A 139 25.41 42.90 -10.05
CA GLY A 139 26.46 42.72 -9.05
C GLY A 139 26.32 41.55 -8.02
N GLU A 140 25.37 40.66 -8.12
CA GLU A 140 25.18 39.54 -7.18
C GLU A 140 25.76 38.26 -7.73
N ALA A 141 26.67 37.74 -6.96
CA ALA A 141 27.55 36.64 -7.25
C ALA A 141 26.80 35.29 -7.31
N HIS A 142 26.98 34.60 -8.43
CA HIS A 142 27.51 33.25 -8.44
C HIS A 142 26.58 32.14 -8.08
N ALA A 143 25.63 31.86 -8.94
CA ALA A 143 25.21 30.47 -9.06
C ALA A 143 26.22 29.72 -9.93
N GLY A 144 27.09 28.96 -9.32
CA GLY A 144 27.93 27.96 -10.01
C GLY A 144 27.08 26.88 -10.63
N PRO A 145 27.65 25.99 -11.46
CA PRO A 145 26.91 24.86 -11.98
C PRO A 145 26.34 24.05 -10.81
N PHE A 146 25.06 23.70 -10.86
CA PHE A 146 24.44 22.84 -9.85
C PHE A 146 24.32 21.39 -10.35
N ARG A 147 24.26 20.44 -9.42
CA ARG A 147 24.08 19.04 -9.71
C ARG A 147 22.61 18.70 -9.66
N GLU A 148 22.08 18.16 -10.76
CA GLU A 148 20.71 17.70 -10.85
C GLU A 148 20.67 16.17 -10.82
N PRO A 149 19.84 15.56 -9.96
CA PRO A 149 19.77 14.10 -9.85
C PRO A 149 19.12 13.48 -11.09
N ILE A 150 19.69 12.39 -11.55
CA ILE A 150 19.08 11.53 -12.57
C ILE A 150 18.18 10.53 -11.84
N ILE A 151 16.88 10.61 -12.07
CA ILE A 151 15.89 9.72 -11.46
C ILE A 151 15.50 8.64 -12.45
N ARG A 152 15.64 7.39 -12.00
CA ARG A 152 15.13 6.22 -12.69
C ARG A 152 13.81 5.79 -12.09
N GLN A 153 12.92 5.30 -12.94
CA GLN A 153 11.64 4.77 -12.51
C GLN A 153 11.35 3.46 -13.24
N PHE A 154 10.80 2.52 -12.48
CA PHE A 154 10.36 1.23 -12.98
C PHE A 154 8.95 0.96 -12.46
N LYS A 155 8.07 0.44 -13.34
CA LYS A 155 6.70 0.01 -13.00
C LYS A 155 6.43 -1.34 -13.60
N THR A 156 5.81 -2.22 -12.83
CA THR A 156 5.35 -3.52 -13.32
C THR A 156 4.11 -3.98 -12.57
N GLU A 157 3.30 -4.80 -13.24
CA GLU A 157 2.20 -5.52 -12.65
C GLU A 157 2.41 -7.02 -12.89
N LEU A 158 2.21 -7.81 -11.83
CA LEU A 158 2.35 -9.26 -11.84
C LEU A 158 1.15 -9.91 -11.19
N THR A 159 0.67 -11.02 -11.75
CA THR A 159 -0.26 -11.91 -11.07
C THR A 159 0.37 -13.30 -10.99
N LEU A 160 0.52 -13.81 -9.78
CA LEU A 160 1.20 -15.07 -9.47
C LEU A 160 0.23 -16.02 -8.79
N ALA A 161 0.04 -17.21 -9.36
CA ALA A 161 -0.68 -18.29 -8.71
C ALA A 161 0.27 -19.07 -7.80
N MET A 162 0.09 -18.97 -6.48
CA MET A 162 1.04 -19.47 -5.49
C MET A 162 0.35 -20.33 -4.43
N ARG A 163 1.08 -21.28 -3.86
CA ARG A 163 0.65 -22.08 -2.70
C ARG A 163 1.33 -21.59 -1.42
N ASP A 164 0.77 -21.98 -0.28
CA ASP A 164 1.39 -21.75 1.03
C ASP A 164 2.85 -22.25 1.07
N GLY A 165 3.76 -21.43 1.57
CA GLY A 165 5.20 -21.71 1.62
C GLY A 165 5.94 -21.58 0.28
N GLN A 166 5.25 -21.28 -0.81
CA GLN A 166 5.88 -21.20 -2.13
C GLN A 166 6.68 -19.91 -2.30
N THR A 167 7.81 -20.04 -2.97
CA THR A 167 8.65 -18.92 -3.44
C THR A 167 8.71 -18.96 -4.96
N THR A 168 8.47 -17.79 -5.57
CA THR A 168 8.57 -17.61 -7.03
C THR A 168 9.54 -16.46 -7.32
N GLN A 169 10.43 -16.65 -8.28
CA GLN A 169 11.33 -15.61 -8.76
C GLN A 169 11.00 -15.29 -10.23
N SER A 170 10.98 -14.00 -10.56
CA SER A 170 10.75 -13.51 -11.91
C SER A 170 11.75 -12.42 -12.25
N THR A 171 12.26 -12.45 -13.48
CA THR A 171 12.99 -11.33 -14.05
C THR A 171 11.97 -10.31 -14.57
N LEU A 172 12.10 -9.06 -14.15
CA LEU A 172 11.15 -8.00 -14.49
C LEU A 172 11.59 -7.19 -15.71
N ALA A 173 12.86 -6.81 -15.73
CA ALA A 173 13.43 -5.99 -16.80
C ALA A 173 14.94 -6.08 -16.81
N THR A 174 15.51 -5.69 -17.96
CA THR A 174 16.93 -5.35 -18.09
C THR A 174 17.02 -3.86 -18.39
N ASP A 175 17.77 -3.11 -17.61
CA ASP A 175 18.02 -1.70 -17.86
C ASP A 175 18.88 -1.57 -19.14
N PRO A 176 18.36 -0.91 -20.20
CA PRO A 176 19.07 -0.82 -21.47
C PRO A 176 20.33 0.02 -21.42
N LEU A 177 20.51 0.86 -20.40
CA LEU A 177 21.67 1.75 -20.27
C LEU A 177 22.77 1.13 -19.44
N SER A 178 22.44 0.46 -18.34
CA SER A 178 23.43 -0.15 -17.45
C SER A 178 23.62 -1.66 -17.67
N GLY A 179 22.71 -2.32 -18.41
CA GLY A 179 22.67 -3.76 -18.55
C GLY A 179 22.28 -4.52 -17.28
N LYS A 180 21.96 -3.83 -16.20
CA LYS A 180 21.54 -4.45 -14.95
C LYS A 180 20.17 -5.12 -15.11
N VAL A 181 20.04 -6.29 -14.52
CA VAL A 181 18.81 -7.07 -14.54
C VAL A 181 18.05 -6.86 -13.23
N LEU A 182 16.81 -6.41 -13.33
CA LEU A 182 15.90 -6.29 -12.19
C LEU A 182 15.09 -7.57 -12.05
N SER A 183 15.12 -8.16 -10.86
CA SER A 183 14.35 -9.35 -10.52
C SER A 183 13.53 -9.15 -9.25
N ILE A 184 12.45 -9.93 -9.14
CA ILE A 184 11.60 -9.98 -7.95
C ILE A 184 11.53 -11.44 -7.47
N THR A 185 11.63 -11.62 -6.16
CA THR A 185 11.33 -12.88 -5.48
C THR A 185 10.15 -12.65 -4.56
N VAL A 186 9.12 -13.47 -4.71
CA VAL A 186 7.90 -13.40 -3.90
C VAL A 186 7.73 -14.71 -3.15
N THR A 187 7.55 -14.64 -1.84
CA THR A 187 7.22 -15.78 -0.96
C THR A 187 5.92 -15.48 -0.23
N ILE A 188 5.01 -16.42 -0.19
CA ILE A 188 3.79 -16.33 0.62
C ILE A 188 3.73 -17.44 1.67
N ASN A 189 3.21 -17.11 2.84
CA ASN A 189 2.91 -18.05 3.90
C ASN A 189 1.57 -17.71 4.54
N VAL A 190 0.76 -18.72 4.81
CA VAL A 190 -0.47 -18.54 5.59
C VAL A 190 -0.08 -18.18 7.03
N ALA A 191 -0.55 -17.01 7.49
CA ALA A 191 -0.32 -16.59 8.87
C ALA A 191 -1.20 -17.39 9.80
N LYS A 192 -0.59 -18.03 10.80
CA LYS A 192 -1.25 -18.82 11.87
C LYS A 192 -1.58 -17.93 13.05
#